data_0636718c8362198c0ecead46f2a0dcbe
#
_entry.id   0636718c8362198c0ecead46f2a0dcbe
#
_cell.length_a   1.000
_cell.length_b   1.000
_cell.length_c   1.000
_cell.angle_alpha   90.00
_cell.angle_beta   90.00
_cell.angle_gamma   90.00
#
_symmetry.space_group_name_H-M   'P 1'
#
loop_
_entity.id
_entity.type
_entity.pdbx_description
1 polymer ?
#
loop_
_entity_poly.entity_id
_entity_poly.type
_entity_poly.pdbx_seq_one_letter_code
_entity_poly.pdbx_strand_id
1 'polypeptide(L)'
;MIIEEALRSGKRVALPRVRGKRRMEFCFIKSPADLKPGFMGIKEPGPWCPKAPAPFKESLVLMPGIAFDRNGTRAGYGGGYYDTYLEGHAECIKAALAYSVQIAPEIPAAPADIKVDMIVTEKELIICSQDFREIR
;
A
#
# COMPACT_ATOMS: atom_id res chain seq x y z
N MET A 1 6.88 -14.59 5.98
CA MET A 1 5.83 -13.85 5.27
C MET A 1 5.39 -12.64 6.07
N ILE A 2 5.28 -11.48 5.42
CA ILE A 2 4.97 -10.22 6.10
C ILE A 2 3.62 -10.24 6.81
N ILE A 3 2.59 -10.75 6.14
CA ILE A 3 1.24 -10.81 6.72
C ILE A 3 1.22 -11.66 7.99
N GLU A 4 1.81 -12.84 7.93
CA GLU A 4 1.84 -13.75 9.08
C GLU A 4 2.63 -13.15 10.24
N GLU A 5 3.75 -12.50 9.97
CA GLU A 5 4.56 -11.86 10.99
C GLU A 5 3.82 -10.69 11.64
N ALA A 6 3.13 -9.88 10.85
CA ALA A 6 2.33 -8.77 11.37
C ALA A 6 1.22 -9.28 12.30
N LEU A 7 0.51 -10.32 11.90
CA LEU A 7 -0.53 -10.93 12.73
C LEU A 7 0.04 -11.51 14.01
N ARG A 8 1.18 -12.20 13.92
CA ARG A 8 1.85 -12.77 15.08
C ARG A 8 2.28 -11.69 16.09
N SER A 9 2.66 -10.52 15.58
CA SER A 9 3.08 -9.38 16.41
C SER A 9 1.91 -8.64 17.04
N GLY A 10 0.68 -9.09 16.81
CA GLY A 10 -0.50 -8.44 17.37
C GLY A 10 -1.02 -7.25 16.58
N LYS A 11 -0.51 -7.05 15.37
CA LYS A 11 -0.98 -5.97 14.51
C LYS A 11 -2.30 -6.34 13.83
N ARG A 12 -3.12 -5.33 13.62
CA ARG A 12 -4.34 -5.50 12.84
C ARG A 12 -3.97 -5.39 11.36
N VAL A 13 -4.32 -6.41 10.59
CA VAL A 13 -3.96 -6.50 9.17
C VAL A 13 -5.22 -6.47 8.32
N ALA A 14 -5.25 -5.55 7.36
CA ALA A 14 -6.34 -5.44 6.40
C ALA A 14 -5.79 -5.56 4.98
N LEU A 15 -6.54 -6.25 4.12
CA LEU A 15 -6.21 -6.40 2.73
C LEU A 15 -7.33 -5.84 1.86
N PRO A 16 -7.02 -5.42 0.62
CA PRO A 16 -8.03 -4.81 -0.24
C PRO A 16 -8.98 -5.83 -0.85
N ARG A 17 -10.19 -5.40 -1.03
CA ARG A 17 -11.22 -6.13 -1.77
C ARG A 17 -11.81 -5.18 -2.81
N VAL A 18 -11.76 -5.57 -4.09
CA VAL A 18 -12.27 -4.73 -5.17
C VAL A 18 -13.79 -4.76 -5.16
N ARG A 19 -14.41 -3.57 -5.24
CA ARG A 19 -15.87 -3.42 -5.21
C ARG A 19 -16.43 -2.85 -6.50
N GLY A 20 -15.59 -2.49 -7.45
CA GLY A 20 -15.99 -1.94 -8.72
C GLY A 20 -14.84 -1.20 -9.37
N LYS A 21 -15.10 -0.50 -10.46
CA LYS A 21 -14.07 0.24 -11.17
C LYS A 21 -13.49 1.34 -10.26
N ARG A 22 -12.20 1.29 -10.00
CA ARG A 22 -11.46 2.21 -9.11
C ARG A 22 -11.95 2.22 -7.67
N ARG A 23 -12.78 1.24 -7.28
CA ARG A 23 -13.35 1.18 -5.95
C ARG A 23 -12.88 -0.06 -5.24
N MET A 24 -12.29 0.13 -4.08
CA MET A 24 -11.89 -0.97 -3.20
C MET A 24 -12.12 -0.57 -1.75
N GLU A 25 -12.22 -1.57 -0.90
CA GLU A 25 -12.26 -1.39 0.54
C GLU A 25 -11.24 -2.33 1.16
N PHE A 26 -10.76 -1.99 2.35
CA PHE A 26 -9.87 -2.87 3.09
C PHE A 26 -10.68 -3.60 4.15
N CYS A 27 -10.39 -4.89 4.32
CA CYS A 27 -11.08 -5.71 5.31
C CYS A 27 -10.07 -6.43 6.17
N PHE A 28 -10.35 -6.51 7.48
CA PHE A 28 -9.47 -7.15 8.43
C PHE A 28 -9.49 -8.66 8.27
N ILE A 29 -8.31 -9.26 8.32
CA ILE A 29 -8.14 -10.71 8.34
C ILE A 29 -7.51 -11.11 9.68
N LYS A 30 -7.79 -12.34 10.09
CA LYS A 30 -7.19 -12.95 11.30
C LYS A 30 -6.13 -13.97 10.94
N SER A 31 -6.20 -14.52 9.74
CA SER A 31 -5.26 -15.52 9.26
C SER A 31 -5.27 -15.54 7.73
N PRO A 32 -4.21 -16.07 7.10
CA PRO A 32 -4.22 -16.26 5.64
C PRO A 32 -5.37 -17.12 5.12
N ALA A 33 -5.97 -17.94 5.99
CA ALA A 33 -7.13 -18.76 5.62
C ALA A 33 -8.38 -17.93 5.32
N ASP A 34 -8.41 -16.66 5.73
CA ASP A 34 -9.51 -15.75 5.42
C ASP A 34 -9.50 -15.26 3.98
N LEU A 35 -8.45 -15.56 3.23
CA LEU A 35 -8.30 -15.09 1.85
C LEU A 35 -8.92 -16.07 0.87
N LYS A 36 -9.60 -15.53 -0.15
CA LYS A 36 -10.24 -16.28 -1.22
C LYS A 36 -9.85 -15.69 -2.57
N PRO A 37 -9.88 -16.46 -3.66
CA PRO A 37 -9.70 -15.89 -4.99
C PRO A 37 -10.72 -14.79 -5.25
N GLY A 38 -10.26 -13.64 -5.72
CA GLY A 38 -11.10 -12.48 -5.97
C GLY A 38 -10.86 -11.92 -7.35
N PHE A 39 -10.90 -10.60 -7.46
CA PHE A 39 -10.76 -9.90 -8.72
C PHE A 39 -9.45 -10.29 -9.42
N MET A 40 -9.56 -10.74 -10.68
CA MET A 40 -8.44 -11.19 -11.51
C MET A 40 -7.59 -12.31 -10.87
N GLY A 41 -8.20 -13.14 -10.04
CA GLY A 41 -7.52 -14.25 -9.39
C GLY A 41 -6.65 -13.86 -8.21
N ILE A 42 -6.56 -12.59 -7.89
CA ILE A 42 -5.80 -12.11 -6.73
C ILE A 42 -6.59 -12.44 -5.47
N LYS A 43 -5.92 -12.97 -4.47
CA LYS A 43 -6.58 -13.32 -3.22
C LYS A 43 -7.06 -12.09 -2.47
N GLU A 44 -8.31 -12.15 -2.01
CA GLU A 44 -8.97 -11.07 -1.29
C GLU A 44 -9.60 -11.59 0.00
N PRO A 45 -9.85 -10.71 1.00
CA PRO A 45 -10.59 -11.12 2.19
C PRO A 45 -11.95 -11.68 1.84
N GLY A 46 -12.35 -12.77 2.51
CA GLY A 46 -13.65 -13.37 2.31
C GLY A 46 -14.78 -12.46 2.79
N PRO A 47 -16.04 -12.77 2.40
CA PRO A 47 -17.18 -11.91 2.75
C PRO A 47 -17.47 -11.80 4.25
N TRP A 48 -16.92 -12.71 5.05
CA TRP A 48 -17.05 -12.67 6.51
C TRP A 48 -16.08 -11.68 7.18
N CYS A 49 -15.11 -11.14 6.43
CA CYS A 49 -14.12 -10.25 6.99
C CYS A 49 -14.69 -8.85 7.17
N PRO A 50 -14.57 -8.25 8.37
CA PRO A 50 -15.13 -6.92 8.60
C PRO A 50 -14.34 -5.83 7.89
N LYS A 51 -15.04 -4.82 7.44
CA LYS A 51 -14.43 -3.67 6.77
C LYS A 51 -13.59 -2.86 7.77
N ALA A 52 -12.39 -2.50 7.35
CA ALA A 52 -11.53 -1.63 8.12
C ALA A 52 -11.94 -0.17 7.94
N PRO A 53 -11.78 0.69 8.97
CA PRO A 53 -12.01 2.11 8.81
C PRO A 53 -10.96 2.72 7.87
N ALA A 54 -11.21 3.96 7.42
CA ALA A 54 -10.24 4.68 6.61
C ALA A 54 -8.90 4.76 7.35
N PRO A 55 -7.77 4.72 6.63
CA PRO A 55 -6.47 4.78 7.28
C PRO A 55 -6.26 6.13 7.96
N PHE A 56 -5.52 6.12 9.03
CA PHE A 56 -5.24 7.29 9.84
C PHE A 56 -3.74 7.40 10.08
N LYS A 57 -3.34 8.41 10.84
CA LYS A 57 -1.94 8.76 11.07
C LYS A 57 -1.06 7.58 11.47
N GLU A 58 -1.56 6.68 12.30
CA GLU A 58 -0.81 5.51 12.78
C GLU A 58 -0.90 4.30 11.87
N SER A 59 -1.65 4.40 10.77
CA SER A 59 -1.77 3.30 9.82
C SER A 59 -0.56 3.26 8.91
N LEU A 60 -0.09 2.06 8.59
CA LEU A 60 0.92 1.82 7.57
C LEU A 60 0.23 1.19 6.38
N VAL A 61 0.30 1.83 5.23
CA VAL A 61 -0.26 1.31 3.99
C VAL A 61 0.87 0.92 3.05
N LEU A 62 0.87 -0.34 2.63
CA LEU A 62 1.83 -0.80 1.62
C LEU A 62 1.27 -0.50 0.24
N MET A 63 1.98 0.32 -0.51
CA MET A 63 1.56 0.79 -1.83
C MET A 63 2.17 -0.07 -2.92
N PRO A 64 1.37 -0.66 -3.81
CA PRO A 64 1.90 -1.42 -4.94
C PRO A 64 2.36 -0.48 -6.06
N GLY A 65 3.21 -1.00 -6.93
CA GLY A 65 3.64 -0.26 -8.10
C GLY A 65 4.56 -1.07 -8.99
N ILE A 66 4.67 -0.65 -10.23
CA ILE A 66 5.55 -1.25 -11.23
C ILE A 66 6.96 -0.67 -11.07
N ALA A 67 7.05 0.63 -10.81
CA ALA A 67 8.31 1.35 -10.66
C ALA A 67 8.14 2.50 -9.67
N PHE A 68 9.24 2.92 -9.10
CA PHE A 68 9.28 4.01 -8.11
C PHE A 68 10.50 4.88 -8.36
N ASP A 69 10.45 6.15 -7.96
CA ASP A 69 11.64 6.98 -7.92
C ASP A 69 11.91 7.43 -6.48
N ARG A 70 13.06 8.07 -6.29
CA ARG A 70 13.51 8.45 -4.93
C ARG A 70 12.71 9.59 -4.31
N ASN A 71 11.85 10.25 -5.10
CA ASN A 71 10.92 11.26 -4.59
C ASN A 71 9.62 10.65 -4.11
N GLY A 72 9.45 9.34 -4.26
CA GLY A 72 8.24 8.66 -3.85
C GLY A 72 7.17 8.57 -4.93
N THR A 73 7.47 9.04 -6.14
CA THR A 73 6.54 8.90 -7.25
C THR A 73 6.51 7.44 -7.68
N ARG A 74 5.32 6.93 -7.97
CA ARG A 74 5.15 5.55 -8.39
C ARG A 74 4.40 5.44 -9.70
N ALA A 75 4.78 4.44 -10.49
CA ALA A 75 4.04 4.04 -11.67
C ALA A 75 3.16 2.86 -11.27
N GLY A 76 1.86 3.06 -11.27
CA GLY A 76 0.91 2.03 -10.88
C GLY A 76 0.47 1.18 -12.07
N TYR A 77 -0.47 0.29 -11.81
CA TYR A 77 -0.99 -0.64 -12.81
C TYR A 77 -2.13 -0.05 -13.65
N GLY A 78 -2.41 1.25 -13.50
CA GLY A 78 -3.39 1.96 -14.32
C GLY A 78 -4.82 1.95 -13.78
N GLY A 79 -5.10 1.18 -12.72
CA GLY A 79 -6.45 1.09 -12.16
C GLY A 79 -6.87 2.25 -11.28
N GLY A 80 -5.92 2.97 -10.70
CA GLY A 80 -6.20 4.11 -9.83
C GLY A 80 -6.82 3.75 -8.49
N TYR A 81 -6.77 2.48 -8.08
CA TYR A 81 -7.42 2.02 -6.85
C TYR A 81 -6.88 2.66 -5.60
N TYR A 82 -5.56 2.74 -5.46
CA TYR A 82 -4.93 3.29 -4.26
C TYR A 82 -5.04 4.81 -4.21
N ASP A 83 -4.88 5.49 -5.35
CA ASP A 83 -5.04 6.94 -5.40
C ASP A 83 -6.47 7.34 -5.03
N THR A 84 -7.45 6.59 -5.52
CA THR A 84 -8.85 6.82 -5.19
C THR A 84 -9.14 6.53 -3.72
N TYR A 85 -8.65 5.39 -3.21
CA TYR A 85 -8.90 4.99 -1.82
C TYR A 85 -8.30 5.97 -0.83
N LEU A 86 -7.11 6.49 -1.11
CA LEU A 86 -6.40 7.40 -0.21
C LEU A 86 -6.76 8.87 -0.41
N GLU A 87 -7.63 9.18 -1.35
CA GLU A 87 -8.10 10.55 -1.54
C GLU A 87 -8.74 11.06 -0.25
N GLY A 88 -8.19 12.16 0.28
CA GLY A 88 -8.65 12.70 1.56
C GLY A 88 -8.11 11.97 2.80
N HIS A 89 -7.32 10.92 2.63
CA HIS A 89 -6.80 10.10 3.74
C HIS A 89 -5.28 9.90 3.66
N ALA A 90 -4.56 10.90 3.17
CA ALA A 90 -3.13 10.77 2.92
C ALA A 90 -2.24 10.94 4.17
N GLU A 91 -2.83 11.06 5.35
CA GLU A 91 -2.08 11.24 6.59
C GLU A 91 -1.35 9.98 7.05
N CYS A 92 -1.78 8.82 6.59
CA CYS A 92 -1.16 7.55 6.96
C CYS A 92 0.26 7.44 6.40
N ILE A 93 1.03 6.54 6.98
CA ILE A 93 2.36 6.22 6.49
C ILE A 93 2.23 5.34 5.25
N LYS A 94 2.84 5.74 4.15
CA LYS A 94 2.79 5.00 2.88
C LYS A 94 4.17 4.48 2.55
N ALA A 95 4.30 3.17 2.44
CA ALA A 95 5.56 2.52 2.14
C ALA A 95 5.42 1.59 0.95
N ALA A 96 6.49 1.43 0.19
CA ALA A 96 6.53 0.48 -0.91
C ALA A 96 7.59 -0.60 -0.62
N LEU A 97 7.29 -1.81 -1.02
CA LEU A 97 8.25 -2.91 -1.04
C LEU A 97 8.59 -3.15 -2.50
N ALA A 98 9.85 -3.00 -2.87
CA ALA A 98 10.25 -3.07 -4.26
C ALA A 98 11.63 -3.73 -4.39
N TYR A 99 11.92 -4.24 -5.57
CA TYR A 99 13.27 -4.63 -5.90
C TYR A 99 14.03 -3.40 -6.41
N SER A 100 15.34 -3.38 -6.20
CA SER A 100 16.14 -2.23 -6.63
C SER A 100 16.03 -1.94 -8.13
N VAL A 101 15.76 -2.96 -8.95
CA VAL A 101 15.59 -2.77 -10.39
C VAL A 101 14.32 -1.95 -10.72
N GLN A 102 13.39 -1.83 -9.77
CA GLN A 102 12.17 -1.04 -9.96
C GLN A 102 12.38 0.45 -9.67
N ILE A 103 13.56 0.83 -9.19
CA ILE A 103 13.86 2.23 -8.91
C ILE A 103 14.31 2.91 -10.20
N ALA A 104 13.53 3.89 -10.66
CA ALA A 104 13.81 4.67 -11.86
C ALA A 104 14.43 6.01 -11.48
N PRO A 105 15.18 6.65 -12.40
CA PRO A 105 15.75 7.99 -12.11
C PRO A 105 14.68 9.04 -11.82
N GLU A 106 13.61 9.04 -12.61
CA GLU A 106 12.51 9.98 -12.43
C GLU A 106 11.28 9.42 -13.12
N ILE A 107 10.13 9.57 -12.47
CA ILE A 107 8.84 9.15 -13.00
C ILE A 107 7.94 10.38 -13.10
N PRO A 108 7.33 10.63 -14.27
CA PRO A 108 6.37 11.73 -14.40
C PRO A 108 5.24 11.58 -13.40
N ALA A 109 4.92 12.66 -12.71
CA ALA A 109 3.87 12.65 -11.69
C ALA A 109 2.79 13.66 -12.04
N ALA A 110 1.53 13.29 -11.84
CA ALA A 110 0.42 14.22 -11.88
C ALA A 110 0.23 14.84 -10.48
N PRO A 111 -0.32 16.07 -10.39
CA PRO A 111 -0.50 16.72 -9.09
C PRO A 111 -1.35 15.94 -8.10
N ALA A 112 -2.29 15.14 -8.59
CA ALA A 112 -3.18 14.35 -7.73
C ALA A 112 -2.62 12.99 -7.33
N ASP A 113 -1.45 12.60 -7.85
CA ASP A 113 -0.87 11.29 -7.54
C ASP A 113 -0.39 11.23 -6.09
N ILE A 114 -0.72 10.13 -5.42
CA ILE A 114 -0.29 9.89 -4.04
C ILE A 114 1.10 9.28 -4.07
N LYS A 115 2.04 9.95 -3.42
CA LYS A 115 3.43 9.49 -3.32
C LYS A 115 3.60 8.60 -2.12
N VAL A 116 4.63 7.74 -2.15
CA VAL A 116 5.03 6.97 -0.97
C VAL A 116 6.01 7.78 -0.12
N ASP A 117 6.02 7.49 1.17
CA ASP A 117 6.92 8.16 2.12
C ASP A 117 8.28 7.46 2.20
N MET A 118 8.29 6.15 1.93
CA MET A 118 9.52 5.36 1.96
C MET A 118 9.42 4.16 1.03
N ILE A 119 10.57 3.66 0.62
CA ILE A 119 10.68 2.45 -0.21
C ILE A 119 11.70 1.53 0.44
N VAL A 120 11.33 0.27 0.63
CA VAL A 120 12.25 -0.75 1.12
C VAL A 120 12.61 -1.68 -0.03
N THR A 121 13.89 -1.77 -0.34
CA THR A 121 14.39 -2.69 -1.36
C THR A 121 15.31 -3.71 -0.73
N GLU A 122 15.76 -4.69 -1.52
CA GLU A 122 16.73 -5.67 -1.04
C GLU A 122 18.11 -5.05 -0.75
N LYS A 123 18.34 -3.82 -1.16
CA LYS A 123 19.63 -3.13 -1.00
C LYS A 123 19.60 -1.98 -0.02
N GLU A 124 18.47 -1.29 0.12
CA GLU A 124 18.43 -0.07 0.92
C GLU A 124 17.03 0.32 1.34
N LEU A 125 16.99 1.19 2.33
CA LEU A 125 15.76 1.91 2.71
C LEU A 125 15.87 3.32 2.14
N ILE A 126 14.92 3.71 1.30
CA ILE A 126 14.88 5.04 0.69
C ILE A 126 13.81 5.86 1.39
N ILE A 127 14.20 6.97 2.00
CA ILE A 127 13.25 7.89 2.62
C ILE A 127 12.91 8.98 1.60
N CYS A 128 11.65 9.03 1.21
CA CYS A 128 11.16 9.94 0.17
C CYS A 128 10.53 11.20 0.75
N SER A 129 9.83 11.06 1.89
CA SER A 129 9.14 12.16 2.53
C SER A 129 10.08 13.00 3.40
N GLN A 130 9.97 14.32 3.29
CA GLN A 130 10.75 15.25 4.11
C GLN A 130 10.47 15.03 5.61
N ASP A 131 9.21 14.81 5.95
CA ASP A 131 8.80 14.62 7.34
C ASP A 131 9.51 13.42 7.99
N PHE A 132 9.69 12.34 7.25
CA PHE A 132 10.39 11.17 7.76
C PHE A 132 11.89 11.36 7.87
N ARG A 133 12.47 12.20 7.04
CA ARG A 133 13.89 12.53 7.13
C ARG A 133 14.20 13.29 8.41
N GLU A 134 13.29 14.13 8.85
CA GLU A 134 13.44 14.93 10.06
C GLU A 134 13.32 14.11 11.34
N ILE A 135 12.51 13.05 11.30
CA ILE A 135 12.31 12.16 12.46
C ILE A 135 13.55 11.31 12.73
N ARG A 136 14.29 11.01 11.70
CA ARG A 136 15.52 10.20 11.80
C ARG A 136 16.69 11.08 12.20
#